data_0d1b481130bbfce37441dbd404b9daf5
#
_entry.id   0d1b481130bbfce37441dbd404b9daf5
#
_cell.length_a   1.000
_cell.length_b   1.000
_cell.length_c   1.000
_cell.angle_alpha   90.00
_cell.angle_beta   90.00
_cell.angle_gamma   90.00
#
_symmetry.space_group_name_H-M   'P 1'
#
loop_
_entity.id
_entity.type
_entity.pdbx_description
1 polymer ?
#
loop_
_entity_poly.entity_id
_entity_poly.type
_entity_poly.pdbx_seq_one_letter_code
_entity_poly.pdbx_strand_id
1 'polypeptide(L)'
;MVMSLMVAPELVAAAAADLTGIGQAISAANAAAAGPTTQVLAAAGDEVSAAIAALFGTHAQEYQALSARVATFHEQFVRSLTAAGSAYATAEAANASPLQALEQQVLGAINAPTQLWLGRPLIGDGVHGAPGTGQPGGAGGLLWGNGGNGGSGAAGQVGGPGGAAGLFGNGGSGGSGGAGAAGGVGGSGGWLNGNGGAGGAGGTGANGGAGGNAWLFGAGGSGGAGTNGGVGGSGGFVYGNGGAGGIGGIGGIGGNGGDAGLFGNGGAGGAGAAGLPGAAGLNGGDGSDGGNGGTGGNGGRGGLLVGGGAGGAGGLLAGA
;
A
#
# COMPACT_ATOMS: atom_id res chain seq x y z
N MET A 1 -17.91 11.11 -14.67
CA MET A 1 -16.95 10.38 -13.80
C MET A 1 -17.71 10.06 -12.53
N VAL A 2 -18.33 8.88 -12.44
CA VAL A 2 -19.00 8.44 -11.22
C VAL A 2 -17.89 7.87 -10.33
N MET A 3 -17.53 8.60 -9.25
CA MET A 3 -16.71 8.01 -8.18
C MET A 3 -17.51 6.85 -7.59
N SER A 4 -17.15 5.63 -7.95
CA SER A 4 -17.64 4.44 -7.26
C SER A 4 -17.09 4.48 -5.83
N LEU A 5 -17.95 4.73 -4.87
CA LEU A 5 -17.63 4.59 -3.46
C LEU A 5 -17.54 3.09 -3.18
N MET A 6 -16.33 2.55 -3.23
CA MET A 6 -16.09 1.14 -2.86
C MET A 6 -16.15 1.04 -1.33
N VAL A 7 -17.27 0.55 -0.83
CA VAL A 7 -17.38 0.13 0.58
C VAL A 7 -16.83 -1.29 0.65
N ALA A 8 -15.88 -1.53 1.55
CA ALA A 8 -15.39 -2.88 1.83
C ALA A 8 -16.25 -3.50 2.95
N PRO A 9 -17.22 -4.37 2.64
CA PRO A 9 -18.13 -4.95 3.61
C PRO A 9 -17.41 -5.66 4.76
N GLU A 10 -16.25 -6.24 4.47
CA GLU A 10 -15.40 -6.94 5.44
C GLU A 10 -14.86 -5.98 6.52
N LEU A 11 -14.49 -4.75 6.13
CA LEU A 11 -14.03 -3.73 7.08
C LEU A 11 -15.17 -3.25 7.99
N VAL A 12 -16.39 -3.14 7.45
CA VAL A 12 -17.58 -2.81 8.24
C VAL A 12 -17.89 -3.93 9.22
N ALA A 13 -17.81 -5.18 8.79
CA ALA A 13 -18.01 -6.35 9.66
C ALA A 13 -16.95 -6.42 10.77
N ALA A 14 -15.67 -6.17 10.46
CA ALA A 14 -14.59 -6.10 11.44
C ALA A 14 -14.85 -4.99 12.47
N ALA A 15 -15.21 -3.79 12.03
CA ALA A 15 -15.56 -2.68 12.92
C ALA A 15 -16.76 -3.01 13.83
N ALA A 16 -17.78 -3.70 13.33
CA ALA A 16 -18.92 -4.15 14.13
C ALA A 16 -18.49 -5.18 15.20
N ALA A 17 -17.56 -6.08 14.87
CA ALA A 17 -17.01 -7.04 15.83
C ALA A 17 -16.19 -6.34 16.93
N ASP A 18 -15.35 -5.37 16.59
CA ASP A 18 -14.58 -4.58 17.54
C ASP A 18 -15.49 -3.81 18.49
N LEU A 19 -16.53 -3.16 17.95
CA LEU A 19 -17.54 -2.48 18.77
C LEU A 19 -18.27 -3.43 19.72
N THR A 20 -18.55 -4.66 19.29
CA THR A 20 -19.12 -5.69 20.15
C THR A 20 -18.20 -5.98 21.33
N GLY A 21 -16.90 -6.16 21.09
CA GLY A 21 -15.88 -6.39 22.12
C GLY A 21 -15.79 -5.23 23.11
N ILE A 22 -15.80 -3.99 22.61
CA ILE A 22 -15.82 -2.77 23.46
C ILE A 22 -17.07 -2.73 24.35
N GLY A 23 -18.25 -3.00 23.78
CA GLY A 23 -19.50 -3.04 24.55
C GLY A 23 -19.48 -4.07 25.67
N GLN A 24 -18.94 -5.26 25.40
CA GLN A 24 -18.79 -6.31 26.41
C GLN A 24 -17.82 -5.89 27.52
N ALA A 25 -16.68 -5.28 27.19
CA ALA A 25 -15.70 -4.81 28.15
C ALA A 25 -16.28 -3.72 29.07
N ILE A 26 -17.00 -2.74 28.51
CA ILE A 26 -17.67 -1.68 29.26
C ILE A 26 -18.74 -2.29 30.18
N SER A 27 -19.54 -3.22 29.69
CA SER A 27 -20.59 -3.88 30.47
C SER A 27 -20.01 -4.66 31.67
N ALA A 28 -18.90 -5.38 31.43
CA ALA A 28 -18.19 -6.12 32.48
C ALA A 28 -17.61 -5.17 33.56
N ALA A 29 -17.03 -4.05 33.15
CA ALA A 29 -16.47 -3.05 34.05
C ALA A 29 -17.59 -2.40 34.92
N ASN A 30 -18.72 -2.03 34.31
CA ASN A 30 -19.86 -1.46 35.01
C ASN A 30 -20.50 -2.45 36.00
N ALA A 31 -20.59 -3.73 35.63
CA ALA A 31 -21.07 -4.78 36.51
C ALA A 31 -20.14 -4.97 37.74
N ALA A 32 -18.81 -4.96 37.50
CA ALA A 32 -17.84 -5.04 38.59
C ALA A 32 -17.89 -3.84 39.54
N ALA A 33 -18.16 -2.63 39.01
CA ALA A 33 -18.26 -1.40 39.80
C ALA A 33 -19.63 -1.26 40.55
N ALA A 34 -20.65 -1.96 40.12
CA ALA A 34 -22.01 -1.78 40.68
C ALA A 34 -22.09 -1.99 42.20
N GLY A 35 -21.59 -3.13 42.70
CA GLY A 35 -21.63 -3.45 44.14
C GLY A 35 -20.88 -2.42 45.00
N PRO A 36 -19.58 -2.19 44.74
CA PRO A 36 -18.79 -1.26 45.55
C PRO A 36 -19.30 0.17 45.55
N THR A 37 -19.97 0.64 44.49
CA THR A 37 -20.41 2.03 44.35
C THR A 37 -21.82 2.27 44.81
N THR A 38 -22.73 1.27 44.72
CA THR A 38 -24.13 1.40 45.17
C THR A 38 -24.34 1.08 46.65
N GLN A 39 -23.35 0.43 47.30
CA GLN A 39 -23.40 -0.01 48.67
C GLN A 39 -22.33 0.64 49.55
N VAL A 40 -22.10 1.94 49.34
CA VAL A 40 -21.12 2.71 50.12
C VAL A 40 -21.63 2.82 51.55
N LEU A 41 -20.81 2.37 52.53
CA LEU A 41 -21.12 2.50 53.94
C LEU A 41 -20.80 3.90 54.44
N ALA A 42 -21.59 4.41 55.40
CA ALA A 42 -21.31 5.65 56.08
C ALA A 42 -19.95 5.56 56.80
N ALA A 43 -19.13 6.61 56.70
CA ALA A 43 -17.77 6.64 57.26
C ALA A 43 -17.82 6.73 58.81
N ALA A 44 -18.90 7.24 59.37
CA ALA A 44 -19.17 7.34 60.82
C ALA A 44 -20.66 7.25 61.12
N GLY A 45 -21.06 7.13 62.41
CA GLY A 45 -22.43 7.01 62.83
C GLY A 45 -23.19 8.35 62.93
N ASP A 46 -22.76 9.39 62.21
CA ASP A 46 -23.39 10.72 62.21
C ASP A 46 -24.25 10.95 60.96
N GLU A 47 -25.14 11.92 61.04
CA GLU A 47 -26.13 12.24 60.00
C GLU A 47 -25.48 12.71 58.71
N VAL A 48 -24.32 13.38 58.78
CA VAL A 48 -23.61 13.90 57.63
C VAL A 48 -22.97 12.74 56.84
N SER A 49 -22.29 11.83 57.53
CA SER A 49 -21.73 10.63 56.95
C SER A 49 -22.79 9.75 56.28
N ALA A 50 -23.96 9.60 56.94
CA ALA A 50 -25.07 8.86 56.37
C ALA A 50 -25.67 9.54 55.14
N ALA A 51 -25.85 10.87 55.17
CA ALA A 51 -26.34 11.63 54.01
C ALA A 51 -25.40 11.57 52.80
N ILE A 52 -24.11 11.64 53.04
CA ILE A 52 -23.09 11.51 51.98
C ILE A 52 -23.10 10.11 51.36
N ALA A 53 -23.14 9.06 52.18
CA ALA A 53 -23.21 7.68 51.68
C ALA A 53 -24.49 7.46 50.84
N ALA A 54 -25.63 8.01 51.26
CA ALA A 54 -26.87 7.95 50.51
C ALA A 54 -26.81 8.70 49.18
N LEU A 55 -26.15 9.88 49.14
CA LEU A 55 -25.94 10.65 47.93
C LEU A 55 -25.09 9.86 46.89
N PHE A 56 -23.96 9.27 47.33
CA PHE A 56 -23.14 8.44 46.45
C PHE A 56 -23.89 7.19 45.96
N GLY A 57 -24.63 6.52 46.82
CA GLY A 57 -25.46 5.37 46.46
C GLY A 57 -26.52 5.72 45.42
N THR A 58 -27.23 6.85 45.59
CA THR A 58 -28.22 7.34 44.63
C THR A 58 -27.59 7.65 43.29
N HIS A 59 -26.48 8.40 43.29
CA HIS A 59 -25.75 8.72 42.07
C HIS A 59 -25.26 7.47 41.34
N ALA A 60 -24.73 6.48 42.06
CA ALA A 60 -24.31 5.21 41.47
C ALA A 60 -25.49 4.42 40.87
N GLN A 61 -26.65 4.43 41.47
CA GLN A 61 -27.86 3.81 40.92
C GLN A 61 -28.33 4.51 39.63
N GLU A 62 -28.32 5.85 39.61
CA GLU A 62 -28.62 6.62 38.40
C GLU A 62 -27.63 6.32 37.27
N TYR A 63 -26.34 6.23 37.60
CA TYR A 63 -25.30 5.83 36.64
C TYR A 63 -25.56 4.43 36.07
N GLN A 64 -25.89 3.44 36.90
CA GLN A 64 -26.20 2.08 36.45
C GLN A 64 -27.43 2.06 35.53
N ALA A 65 -28.46 2.86 35.81
CA ALA A 65 -29.63 2.99 34.96
C ALA A 65 -29.28 3.62 33.59
N LEU A 66 -28.40 4.64 33.57
CA LEU A 66 -27.91 5.24 32.36
C LEU A 66 -27.05 4.25 31.57
N SER A 67 -26.15 3.53 32.22
CA SER A 67 -25.29 2.51 31.62
C SER A 67 -26.11 1.43 30.90
N ALA A 68 -27.21 0.96 31.50
CA ALA A 68 -28.10 -0.01 30.86
C ALA A 68 -28.74 0.54 29.57
N ARG A 69 -29.14 1.82 29.56
CA ARG A 69 -29.67 2.47 28.34
C ARG A 69 -28.62 2.61 27.26
N VAL A 70 -27.40 3.01 27.64
CA VAL A 70 -26.25 3.11 26.70
C VAL A 70 -25.90 1.74 26.11
N ALA A 71 -25.91 0.69 26.92
CA ALA A 71 -25.66 -0.68 26.44
C ALA A 71 -26.72 -1.11 25.39
N THR A 72 -28.00 -0.84 25.63
CA THR A 72 -29.07 -1.12 24.67
C THR A 72 -28.88 -0.34 23.36
N PHE A 73 -28.53 0.95 23.45
CA PHE A 73 -28.23 1.77 22.26
C PHE A 73 -27.03 1.21 21.48
N HIS A 74 -25.97 0.87 22.21
CA HIS A 74 -24.77 0.30 21.59
C HIS A 74 -25.06 -1.00 20.85
N GLU A 75 -25.82 -1.92 21.43
CA GLU A 75 -26.25 -3.15 20.77
C GLU A 75 -27.08 -2.87 19.50
N GLN A 76 -28.01 -1.92 19.57
CA GLN A 76 -28.81 -1.52 18.40
C GLN A 76 -27.95 -0.93 17.31
N PHE A 77 -26.97 -0.10 17.66
CA PHE A 77 -26.03 0.47 16.72
C PHE A 77 -25.20 -0.62 16.03
N VAL A 78 -24.62 -1.56 16.78
CA VAL A 78 -23.84 -2.68 16.24
C VAL A 78 -24.69 -3.54 15.28
N ARG A 79 -25.95 -3.85 15.66
CA ARG A 79 -26.87 -4.59 14.78
C ARG A 79 -27.15 -3.83 13.48
N SER A 80 -27.37 -2.52 13.57
CA SER A 80 -27.63 -1.68 12.39
C SER A 80 -26.40 -1.62 11.47
N LEU A 81 -25.20 -1.53 12.04
CA LEU A 81 -23.96 -1.53 11.30
C LEU A 81 -23.71 -2.88 10.59
N THR A 82 -23.95 -3.99 11.28
CA THR A 82 -23.87 -5.33 10.71
C THR A 82 -24.88 -5.52 9.57
N ALA A 83 -26.11 -5.07 9.76
CA ALA A 83 -27.14 -5.14 8.72
C ALA A 83 -26.80 -4.28 7.51
N ALA A 84 -26.25 -3.09 7.71
CA ALA A 84 -25.76 -2.24 6.62
C ALA A 84 -24.62 -2.92 5.83
N GLY A 85 -23.63 -3.50 6.51
CA GLY A 85 -22.55 -4.26 5.85
C GLY A 85 -23.08 -5.40 4.99
N SER A 86 -24.03 -6.17 5.51
CA SER A 86 -24.69 -7.27 4.77
C SER A 86 -25.50 -6.76 3.57
N ALA A 87 -26.18 -5.61 3.70
CA ALA A 87 -26.92 -5.02 2.60
C ALA A 87 -26.00 -4.57 1.47
N TYR A 88 -24.86 -3.99 1.78
CA TYR A 88 -23.82 -3.64 0.80
C TYR A 88 -23.27 -4.88 0.09
N ALA A 89 -22.91 -5.94 0.83
CA ALA A 89 -22.42 -7.19 0.24
C ALA A 89 -23.46 -7.81 -0.71
N THR A 90 -24.73 -7.78 -0.33
CA THR A 90 -25.82 -8.28 -1.17
C THR A 90 -26.01 -7.43 -2.43
N ALA A 91 -25.94 -6.10 -2.29
CA ALA A 91 -26.07 -5.20 -3.44
C ALA A 91 -24.89 -5.35 -4.42
N GLU A 92 -23.67 -5.53 -3.93
CA GLU A 92 -22.50 -5.81 -4.77
C GLU A 92 -22.63 -7.15 -5.50
N ALA A 93 -23.07 -8.21 -4.80
CA ALA A 93 -23.35 -9.50 -5.42
C ALA A 93 -24.44 -9.43 -6.49
N ALA A 94 -25.49 -8.64 -6.26
CA ALA A 94 -26.57 -8.43 -7.23
C ALA A 94 -26.13 -7.58 -8.43
N ASN A 95 -25.18 -6.67 -8.25
CA ASN A 95 -24.59 -5.84 -9.30
C ASN A 95 -23.55 -6.59 -10.16
N ALA A 96 -23.13 -7.80 -9.77
CA ALA A 96 -22.43 -8.73 -10.64
C ALA A 96 -23.39 -9.14 -11.78
N SER A 97 -23.45 -8.30 -12.82
CA SER A 97 -24.51 -8.34 -13.83
C SER A 97 -24.41 -9.58 -14.72
N PRO A 98 -25.52 -10.06 -15.31
CA PRO A 98 -25.53 -11.11 -16.33
C PRO A 98 -24.59 -10.81 -17.51
N LEU A 99 -24.31 -9.52 -17.77
CA LEU A 99 -23.34 -9.09 -18.78
C LEU A 99 -21.91 -9.50 -18.42
N GLN A 100 -21.51 -9.40 -17.14
CA GLN A 100 -20.18 -9.82 -16.68
C GLN A 100 -20.02 -11.35 -16.80
N ALA A 101 -21.08 -12.10 -16.53
CA ALA A 101 -21.05 -13.55 -16.73
C ALA A 101 -20.88 -13.92 -18.20
N LEU A 102 -21.58 -13.22 -19.12
CA LEU A 102 -21.42 -13.40 -20.56
C LEU A 102 -20.02 -12.98 -21.03
N GLU A 103 -19.50 -11.85 -20.55
CA GLU A 103 -18.15 -11.40 -20.83
C GLU A 103 -17.11 -12.45 -20.41
N GLN A 104 -17.24 -12.99 -19.20
CA GLN A 104 -16.37 -14.06 -18.70
C GLN A 104 -16.44 -15.33 -19.53
N GLN A 105 -17.64 -15.72 -19.99
CA GLN A 105 -17.82 -16.87 -20.86
C GLN A 105 -17.16 -16.66 -22.24
N VAL A 106 -17.35 -15.48 -22.82
CA VAL A 106 -16.74 -15.12 -24.13
C VAL A 106 -15.24 -15.07 -24.02
N LEU A 107 -14.70 -14.39 -22.99
CA LEU A 107 -13.25 -14.34 -22.73
C LEU A 107 -12.70 -15.74 -22.44
N GLY A 108 -13.41 -16.56 -21.69
CA GLY A 108 -13.05 -17.95 -21.44
C GLY A 108 -12.91 -18.76 -22.73
N ALA A 109 -13.88 -18.63 -23.66
CA ALA A 109 -13.84 -19.30 -24.94
C ALA A 109 -12.69 -18.81 -25.84
N ILE A 110 -12.43 -17.49 -25.87
CA ILE A 110 -11.34 -16.90 -26.64
C ILE A 110 -9.97 -17.32 -26.07
N ASN A 111 -9.86 -17.40 -24.76
CA ASN A 111 -8.60 -17.71 -24.08
C ASN A 111 -8.31 -19.21 -23.98
N ALA A 112 -9.32 -20.09 -24.11
CA ALA A 112 -9.15 -21.52 -23.93
C ALA A 112 -8.02 -22.14 -24.77
N PRO A 113 -7.88 -21.86 -26.08
CA PRO A 113 -6.81 -22.46 -26.87
C PRO A 113 -5.41 -22.03 -26.42
N THR A 114 -5.22 -20.73 -26.15
CA THR A 114 -3.92 -20.20 -25.74
C THR A 114 -3.57 -20.59 -24.31
N GLN A 115 -4.57 -20.71 -23.44
CA GLN A 115 -4.37 -21.21 -22.09
C GLN A 115 -3.93 -22.68 -22.08
N LEU A 116 -4.57 -23.51 -22.95
CA LEU A 116 -4.23 -24.93 -23.06
C LEU A 116 -2.82 -25.17 -23.62
N TRP A 117 -2.44 -24.42 -24.65
CA TRP A 117 -1.20 -24.69 -25.38
C TRP A 117 0.01 -23.88 -24.87
N LEU A 118 -0.21 -22.67 -24.35
CA LEU A 118 0.84 -21.74 -23.96
C LEU A 118 0.80 -21.37 -22.46
N GLY A 119 -0.20 -21.87 -21.72
CA GLY A 119 -0.36 -21.56 -20.29
C GLY A 119 -0.68 -20.10 -19.98
N ARG A 120 -1.08 -19.31 -21.02
CA ARG A 120 -1.38 -17.87 -20.87
C ARG A 120 -2.66 -17.52 -21.65
N PRO A 121 -3.48 -16.58 -21.13
CA PRO A 121 -4.63 -16.08 -21.88
C PRO A 121 -4.17 -15.29 -23.10
N LEU A 122 -5.01 -15.24 -24.14
CA LEU A 122 -4.81 -14.35 -25.27
C LEU A 122 -5.09 -12.91 -24.87
N ILE A 123 -6.18 -12.70 -24.15
CA ILE A 123 -6.65 -11.38 -23.65
C ILE A 123 -6.95 -11.51 -22.16
N GLY A 124 -6.40 -10.60 -21.36
CA GLY A 124 -6.65 -10.53 -19.93
C GLY A 124 -5.44 -10.06 -19.14
N ASP A 125 -5.66 -9.46 -18.02
CA ASP A 125 -4.58 -8.99 -17.13
C ASP A 125 -3.96 -10.16 -16.35
N GLY A 126 -2.71 -10.04 -15.99
CA GLY A 126 -2.01 -10.98 -15.14
C GLY A 126 -2.52 -10.93 -13.70
N VAL A 127 -2.58 -12.07 -13.04
CA VAL A 127 -2.98 -12.17 -11.63
C VAL A 127 -1.97 -11.46 -10.75
N HIS A 128 -2.44 -10.70 -9.75
CA HIS A 128 -1.55 -10.08 -8.77
C HIS A 128 -0.99 -11.10 -7.80
N GLY A 129 0.25 -10.92 -7.39
CA GLY A 129 0.87 -11.70 -6.31
C GLY A 129 0.17 -11.41 -4.98
N ALA A 130 -0.02 -12.44 -4.16
CA ALA A 130 -0.68 -12.30 -2.87
C ALA A 130 0.15 -11.40 -1.92
N PRO A 131 -0.47 -10.47 -1.19
CA PRO A 131 0.22 -9.61 -0.23
C PRO A 131 0.91 -10.44 0.87
N GLY A 132 2.08 -9.99 1.32
CA GLY A 132 2.85 -10.65 2.38
C GLY A 132 3.56 -11.94 1.96
N THR A 133 3.53 -12.32 0.68
CA THR A 133 4.10 -13.59 0.19
C THR A 133 5.32 -13.42 -0.70
N GLY A 134 5.59 -12.20 -1.21
CA GLY A 134 6.63 -11.97 -2.21
C GLY A 134 6.39 -12.70 -3.53
N GLN A 135 5.17 -13.18 -3.79
CA GLN A 135 4.84 -13.87 -5.03
C GLN A 135 4.93 -12.94 -6.25
N PRO A 136 5.42 -13.43 -7.39
CA PRO A 136 5.43 -12.65 -8.62
C PRO A 136 4.02 -12.34 -9.10
N GLY A 137 3.85 -11.21 -9.76
CA GLY A 137 2.67 -10.94 -10.57
C GLY A 137 2.65 -11.85 -11.81
N GLY A 138 1.48 -12.33 -12.18
CA GLY A 138 1.28 -13.11 -13.39
C GLY A 138 1.54 -12.30 -14.66
N ALA A 139 1.95 -12.95 -15.73
CA ALA A 139 2.06 -12.29 -17.03
C ALA A 139 0.67 -11.94 -17.59
N GLY A 140 0.54 -10.79 -18.24
CA GLY A 140 -0.67 -10.40 -18.97
C GLY A 140 -0.90 -11.27 -20.22
N GLY A 141 -2.05 -11.10 -20.86
CA GLY A 141 -2.42 -11.83 -22.09
C GLY A 141 -1.40 -11.67 -23.19
N LEU A 142 -1.35 -12.64 -24.08
CA LEU A 142 -0.39 -12.66 -25.21
C LEU A 142 -0.60 -11.45 -26.14
N LEU A 143 -1.86 -11.14 -26.46
CA LEU A 143 -2.22 -10.03 -27.35
C LEU A 143 -2.48 -8.75 -26.58
N TRP A 144 -3.33 -8.84 -25.55
CA TRP A 144 -3.78 -7.68 -24.78
C TRP A 144 -3.91 -8.02 -23.31
N GLY A 145 -3.31 -7.18 -22.46
CA GLY A 145 -3.46 -7.24 -21.00
C GLY A 145 -2.22 -6.74 -20.28
N ASN A 146 -2.43 -6.17 -19.11
CA ASN A 146 -1.34 -5.70 -18.25
C ASN A 146 -0.73 -6.87 -17.47
N GLY A 147 0.53 -6.76 -17.13
CA GLY A 147 1.14 -7.65 -16.14
C GLY A 147 0.53 -7.45 -14.75
N GLY A 148 0.39 -8.51 -13.99
CA GLY A 148 -0.03 -8.47 -12.59
C GLY A 148 1.03 -7.81 -11.70
N ASN A 149 0.61 -7.13 -10.64
CA ASN A 149 1.54 -6.58 -9.66
C ASN A 149 2.16 -7.70 -8.82
N GLY A 150 3.42 -7.55 -8.43
CA GLY A 150 4.06 -8.43 -7.47
C GLY A 150 3.47 -8.28 -6.06
N GLY A 151 3.40 -9.37 -5.32
CA GLY A 151 2.97 -9.38 -3.91
C GLY A 151 4.02 -8.71 -3.01
N SER A 152 3.60 -8.00 -1.97
CA SER A 152 4.51 -7.51 -0.95
C SER A 152 5.20 -8.68 -0.24
N GLY A 153 6.42 -8.48 0.24
CA GLY A 153 7.14 -9.45 1.06
C GLY A 153 6.76 -9.35 2.55
N ALA A 154 6.77 -10.46 3.26
CA ALA A 154 6.78 -10.50 4.71
C ALA A 154 8.13 -9.98 5.27
N ALA A 155 8.26 -9.84 6.58
CA ALA A 155 9.53 -9.45 7.21
C ALA A 155 10.69 -10.37 6.77
N GLY A 156 11.78 -9.79 6.28
CA GLY A 156 12.92 -10.51 5.72
C GLY A 156 12.72 -11.05 4.30
N GLN A 157 11.53 -10.86 3.69
CA GLN A 157 11.21 -11.37 2.37
C GLN A 157 11.15 -10.26 1.32
N VAL A 158 11.78 -10.51 0.18
CA VAL A 158 11.79 -9.60 -0.98
C VAL A 158 10.36 -9.45 -1.55
N GLY A 159 10.03 -8.25 -2.00
CA GLY A 159 8.81 -8.05 -2.77
C GLY A 159 8.82 -8.81 -4.09
N GLY A 160 7.67 -9.37 -4.47
CA GLY A 160 7.53 -10.10 -5.74
C GLY A 160 7.77 -9.20 -6.95
N PRO A 161 8.37 -9.70 -8.03
CA PRO A 161 8.47 -8.96 -9.28
C PRO A 161 7.09 -8.75 -9.90
N GLY A 162 6.90 -7.62 -10.59
CA GLY A 162 5.74 -7.40 -11.42
C GLY A 162 5.75 -8.29 -12.67
N GLY A 163 4.57 -8.72 -13.11
CA GLY A 163 4.38 -9.51 -14.34
C GLY A 163 4.65 -8.68 -15.61
N ALA A 164 5.12 -9.32 -16.65
CA ALA A 164 5.28 -8.70 -17.98
C ALA A 164 3.96 -8.66 -18.74
N ALA A 165 3.71 -7.62 -19.53
CA ALA A 165 2.62 -7.62 -20.52
C ALA A 165 3.00 -8.48 -21.74
N GLY A 166 2.01 -8.72 -22.63
CA GLY A 166 2.25 -9.40 -23.91
C GLY A 166 2.62 -8.41 -25.03
N LEU A 167 1.77 -8.37 -26.08
CA LEU A 167 1.98 -7.46 -27.22
C LEU A 167 1.59 -6.01 -26.84
N PHE A 168 0.41 -5.85 -26.25
CA PHE A 168 -0.12 -4.58 -25.76
C PHE A 168 -0.43 -4.66 -24.27
N GLY A 169 -0.05 -3.66 -23.50
CA GLY A 169 -0.35 -3.51 -22.08
C GLY A 169 0.87 -3.06 -21.29
N ASN A 170 0.64 -2.60 -20.07
CA ASN A 170 1.69 -2.14 -19.18
C ASN A 170 2.24 -3.29 -18.34
N GLY A 171 3.49 -3.25 -17.97
CA GLY A 171 4.09 -4.14 -16.99
C GLY A 171 3.50 -3.89 -15.61
N GLY A 172 3.36 -4.95 -14.81
CA GLY A 172 2.93 -4.87 -13.43
C GLY A 172 4.00 -4.20 -12.55
N SER A 173 3.60 -3.52 -11.49
CA SER A 173 4.53 -2.98 -10.50
C SER A 173 5.15 -4.09 -9.64
N GLY A 174 6.37 -3.91 -9.21
CA GLY A 174 7.01 -4.76 -8.20
C GLY A 174 6.37 -4.57 -6.84
N GLY A 175 6.29 -5.63 -6.05
CA GLY A 175 5.82 -5.61 -4.68
C GLY A 175 6.80 -4.92 -3.73
N SER A 176 6.33 -4.31 -2.66
CA SER A 176 7.20 -3.78 -1.60
C SER A 176 7.91 -4.91 -0.87
N GLY A 177 9.16 -4.70 -0.51
CA GLY A 177 9.91 -5.60 0.36
C GLY A 177 9.41 -5.52 1.80
N GLY A 178 9.50 -6.62 2.53
CA GLY A 178 9.33 -6.64 3.97
C GLY A 178 10.51 -5.96 4.69
N ALA A 179 10.42 -5.80 6.01
CA ALA A 179 11.50 -5.23 6.81
C ALA A 179 12.82 -5.98 6.54
N GLY A 180 13.89 -5.26 6.22
CA GLY A 180 15.20 -5.82 5.87
C GLY A 180 15.33 -6.41 4.48
N ALA A 181 14.30 -6.34 3.61
CA ALA A 181 14.31 -6.96 2.30
C ALA A 181 13.96 -5.98 1.17
N ALA A 182 14.56 -6.21 0.00
CA ALA A 182 14.44 -5.34 -1.16
C ALA A 182 13.03 -5.34 -1.76
N GLY A 183 12.69 -4.24 -2.44
CA GLY A 183 11.51 -4.17 -3.29
C GLY A 183 11.66 -5.03 -4.55
N GLY A 184 10.55 -5.57 -5.05
CA GLY A 184 10.47 -6.31 -6.29
C GLY A 184 10.71 -5.42 -7.51
N VAL A 185 11.22 -6.00 -8.60
CA VAL A 185 11.38 -5.27 -9.87
C VAL A 185 10.05 -5.09 -10.57
N GLY A 186 9.87 -3.99 -11.29
CA GLY A 186 8.73 -3.78 -12.17
C GLY A 186 8.77 -4.69 -13.39
N GLY A 187 7.60 -5.14 -13.84
CA GLY A 187 7.43 -5.94 -15.05
C GLY A 187 7.68 -5.14 -16.31
N SER A 188 8.09 -5.80 -17.39
CA SER A 188 8.24 -5.14 -18.71
C SER A 188 6.89 -4.80 -19.32
N GLY A 189 6.81 -3.66 -20.02
CA GLY A 189 5.69 -3.29 -20.86
C GLY A 189 5.54 -4.20 -22.08
N GLY A 190 4.42 -4.04 -22.80
CA GLY A 190 4.10 -4.81 -23.99
C GLY A 190 5.14 -4.62 -25.10
N TRP A 191 5.40 -5.71 -25.86
CA TRP A 191 6.41 -5.70 -26.89
C TRP A 191 6.19 -4.59 -27.93
N LEU A 192 4.97 -4.36 -28.38
CA LEU A 192 4.67 -3.30 -29.33
C LEU A 192 4.38 -1.98 -28.62
N ASN A 193 3.50 -1.99 -27.62
CA ASN A 193 3.11 -0.77 -26.90
C ASN A 193 2.77 -1.09 -25.44
N GLY A 194 3.42 -0.39 -24.53
CA GLY A 194 3.14 -0.43 -23.10
C GLY A 194 4.28 0.10 -22.26
N ASN A 195 3.95 0.70 -21.15
CA ASN A 195 4.93 1.21 -20.21
C ASN A 195 5.49 0.08 -19.33
N GLY A 196 6.72 0.20 -18.92
CA GLY A 196 7.29 -0.63 -17.87
C GLY A 196 6.62 -0.36 -16.53
N GLY A 197 6.49 -1.40 -15.70
CA GLY A 197 5.94 -1.29 -14.34
C GLY A 197 6.92 -0.61 -13.39
N ALA A 198 6.43 0.07 -12.37
CA ALA A 198 7.27 0.66 -11.32
C ALA A 198 7.96 -0.42 -10.47
N GLY A 199 9.15 -0.16 -9.99
CA GLY A 199 9.81 -0.97 -8.98
C GLY A 199 9.16 -0.81 -7.61
N GLY A 200 9.14 -1.87 -6.82
CA GLY A 200 8.61 -1.88 -5.46
C GLY A 200 9.51 -1.13 -4.48
N ALA A 201 8.95 -0.54 -3.45
CA ALA A 201 9.73 0.06 -2.36
C ALA A 201 10.49 -1.03 -1.58
N GLY A 202 11.70 -0.73 -1.16
CA GLY A 202 12.44 -1.55 -0.19
C GLY A 202 11.83 -1.43 1.21
N GLY A 203 11.92 -2.49 1.98
CA GLY A 203 11.62 -2.44 3.41
C GLY A 203 12.67 -1.64 4.19
N THR A 204 12.47 -1.48 5.49
CA THR A 204 13.42 -0.77 6.37
C THR A 204 14.84 -1.35 6.20
N GLY A 205 15.81 -0.53 5.88
CA GLY A 205 17.22 -0.94 5.69
C GLY A 205 17.52 -1.64 4.36
N ALA A 206 16.61 -1.67 3.40
CA ALA A 206 16.78 -2.39 2.14
C ALA A 206 16.53 -1.52 0.89
N ASN A 207 17.04 -1.94 -0.24
CA ASN A 207 17.02 -1.19 -1.49
C ASN A 207 15.65 -1.25 -2.18
N GLY A 208 15.32 -0.19 -2.91
CA GLY A 208 14.17 -0.20 -3.82
C GLY A 208 14.43 -1.10 -5.04
N GLY A 209 13.34 -1.67 -5.58
CA GLY A 209 13.35 -2.45 -6.81
C GLY A 209 13.54 -1.58 -8.05
N ALA A 210 14.12 -2.13 -9.12
CA ALA A 210 14.24 -1.44 -10.39
C ALA A 210 12.89 -1.32 -11.11
N GLY A 211 12.70 -0.24 -11.89
CA GLY A 211 11.57 -0.12 -12.80
C GLY A 211 11.72 -1.06 -13.99
N GLY A 212 10.59 -1.51 -14.54
CA GLY A 212 10.52 -2.33 -15.76
C GLY A 212 10.78 -1.51 -17.01
N ASN A 213 11.25 -2.16 -18.08
CA ASN A 213 11.50 -1.53 -19.36
C ASN A 213 10.24 -1.51 -20.24
N ALA A 214 10.13 -0.50 -21.10
CA ALA A 214 9.29 -0.59 -22.31
C ALA A 214 10.10 -1.18 -23.47
N TRP A 215 9.39 -1.72 -24.51
CA TRP A 215 10.05 -2.34 -25.65
C TRP A 215 10.11 -1.43 -26.86
N LEU A 216 9.05 -1.33 -27.64
CA LEU A 216 9.06 -0.54 -28.87
C LEU A 216 8.50 0.87 -28.62
N PHE A 217 7.32 0.94 -28.02
CA PHE A 217 6.66 2.19 -27.64
C PHE A 217 6.24 2.15 -26.18
N GLY A 218 6.50 3.20 -25.42
CA GLY A 218 6.11 3.35 -24.02
C GLY A 218 7.22 3.90 -23.15
N ALA A 219 6.91 4.38 -22.00
CA ALA A 219 7.85 4.87 -21.01
C ALA A 219 8.39 3.73 -20.12
N GLY A 220 9.63 3.85 -19.70
CA GLY A 220 10.19 2.99 -18.65
C GLY A 220 9.52 3.23 -17.31
N GLY A 221 9.40 2.20 -16.48
CA GLY A 221 8.88 2.29 -15.11
C GLY A 221 9.83 3.04 -14.19
N SER A 222 9.33 3.73 -13.18
CA SER A 222 10.15 4.35 -12.13
C SER A 222 10.79 3.30 -11.22
N GLY A 223 11.97 3.60 -10.69
CA GLY A 223 12.60 2.82 -9.63
C GLY A 223 11.86 3.02 -8.29
N GLY A 224 11.85 2.00 -7.44
CA GLY A 224 11.30 2.05 -6.10
C GLY A 224 12.20 2.81 -5.12
N ALA A 225 11.61 3.42 -4.11
CA ALA A 225 12.33 4.03 -3.00
C ALA A 225 12.93 2.94 -2.06
N GLY A 226 14.03 3.23 -1.38
CA GLY A 226 14.66 2.31 -0.43
C GLY A 226 15.90 2.90 0.21
N THR A 227 16.69 2.12 0.96
CA THR A 227 18.01 2.58 1.46
C THR A 227 18.84 3.13 0.31
N ASN A 228 18.93 2.38 -0.78
CA ASN A 228 19.31 2.93 -2.07
C ASN A 228 18.10 2.87 -3.00
N GLY A 229 17.86 3.96 -3.71
CA GLY A 229 16.77 4.00 -4.68
C GLY A 229 17.02 3.03 -5.85
N GLY A 230 15.94 2.38 -6.32
CA GLY A 230 15.99 1.51 -7.51
C GLY A 230 16.23 2.32 -8.78
N VAL A 231 16.81 1.71 -9.80
CA VAL A 231 17.04 2.33 -11.12
C VAL A 231 15.71 2.45 -11.87
N GLY A 232 15.54 3.52 -12.63
CA GLY A 232 14.42 3.63 -13.57
C GLY A 232 14.62 2.71 -14.79
N GLY A 233 13.50 2.17 -15.32
CA GLY A 233 13.49 1.35 -16.53
C GLY A 233 13.73 2.17 -17.80
N SER A 234 14.21 1.53 -18.85
CA SER A 234 14.42 2.18 -20.16
C SER A 234 13.10 2.42 -20.88
N GLY A 235 12.99 3.55 -21.58
CA GLY A 235 11.90 3.82 -22.51
C GLY A 235 11.97 2.94 -23.75
N GLY A 236 10.85 2.92 -24.51
CA GLY A 236 10.72 2.13 -25.74
C GLY A 236 11.71 2.54 -26.80
N PHE A 237 12.17 1.55 -27.57
CA PHE A 237 13.24 1.73 -28.55
C PHE A 237 12.93 2.86 -29.57
N VAL A 238 11.72 2.93 -30.10
CA VAL A 238 11.32 3.99 -31.05
C VAL A 238 10.92 5.25 -30.32
N TYR A 239 9.97 5.13 -29.39
CA TYR A 239 9.43 6.28 -28.67
C TYR A 239 9.12 5.92 -27.21
N GLY A 240 9.71 6.67 -26.30
CA GLY A 240 9.39 6.56 -24.87
C GLY A 240 10.44 7.24 -24.00
N ASN A 241 9.99 7.81 -22.93
CA ASN A 241 10.85 8.40 -21.92
C ASN A 241 11.43 7.30 -21.01
N GLY A 242 12.64 7.48 -20.55
CA GLY A 242 13.19 6.67 -19.47
C GLY A 242 12.44 6.90 -18.16
N GLY A 243 12.33 5.86 -17.33
CA GLY A 243 11.74 5.95 -16.00
C GLY A 243 12.64 6.72 -15.02
N ALA A 244 12.06 7.43 -14.07
CA ALA A 244 12.80 8.10 -13.00
C ALA A 244 13.46 7.08 -12.06
N GLY A 245 14.63 7.41 -11.53
CA GLY A 245 15.26 6.67 -10.42
C GLY A 245 14.49 6.83 -9.11
N GLY A 246 14.55 5.82 -8.27
CA GLY A 246 13.94 5.83 -6.94
C GLY A 246 14.69 6.72 -5.95
N ILE A 247 14.00 7.21 -4.93
CA ILE A 247 14.58 8.04 -3.87
C ILE A 247 15.37 7.15 -2.90
N GLY A 248 16.57 7.62 -2.47
CA GLY A 248 17.37 7.00 -1.41
C GLY A 248 16.80 7.31 -0.03
N GLY A 249 16.94 6.37 0.91
CA GLY A 249 16.67 6.56 2.34
C GLY A 249 17.84 7.25 3.05
N ILE A 250 17.73 7.40 4.36
CA ILE A 250 18.73 8.12 5.21
C ILE A 250 20.15 7.66 4.91
N GLY A 251 21.01 8.59 4.48
CA GLY A 251 22.39 8.31 4.08
C GLY A 251 22.55 7.50 2.80
N GLY A 252 21.45 7.11 2.16
CA GLY A 252 21.43 6.27 0.96
C GLY A 252 21.38 7.06 -0.35
N ILE A 253 21.87 6.43 -1.42
CA ILE A 253 21.95 7.06 -2.74
C ILE A 253 20.64 6.97 -3.50
N GLY A 254 20.32 8.00 -4.31
CA GLY A 254 19.22 7.94 -5.27
C GLY A 254 19.54 6.98 -6.41
N GLY A 255 18.50 6.34 -6.95
CA GLY A 255 18.60 5.47 -8.14
C GLY A 255 18.85 6.27 -9.42
N ASN A 256 19.53 5.67 -10.41
CA ASN A 256 19.72 6.30 -11.71
C ASN A 256 18.40 6.32 -12.49
N GLY A 257 18.21 7.37 -13.30
CA GLY A 257 17.13 7.40 -14.30
C GLY A 257 17.41 6.44 -15.45
N GLY A 258 16.35 5.92 -16.08
CA GLY A 258 16.42 5.07 -17.26
C GLY A 258 16.67 5.86 -18.55
N ASP A 259 17.25 5.22 -19.54
CA ASP A 259 17.52 5.82 -20.84
C ASP A 259 16.24 5.90 -21.71
N ALA A 260 16.15 6.90 -22.58
CA ALA A 260 15.19 6.92 -23.68
C ALA A 260 15.72 6.13 -24.89
N GLY A 261 14.81 5.78 -25.82
CA GLY A 261 15.19 5.16 -27.10
C GLY A 261 15.63 6.17 -28.16
N LEU A 262 15.01 6.11 -29.38
CA LEU A 262 15.30 7.07 -30.45
C LEU A 262 14.70 8.45 -30.18
N PHE A 263 13.47 8.46 -29.67
CA PHE A 263 12.71 9.68 -29.33
C PHE A 263 12.25 9.61 -27.88
N GLY A 264 12.50 10.64 -27.11
CA GLY A 264 12.07 10.77 -25.72
C GLY A 264 13.13 11.40 -24.84
N ASN A 265 12.78 11.65 -23.59
CA ASN A 265 13.66 12.21 -22.57
C ASN A 265 14.22 11.09 -21.67
N GLY A 266 15.48 11.19 -21.27
CA GLY A 266 16.01 10.35 -20.19
C GLY A 266 15.24 10.56 -18.89
N GLY A 267 15.12 9.54 -18.08
CA GLY A 267 14.52 9.62 -16.74
C GLY A 267 15.35 10.47 -15.79
N ALA A 268 14.72 11.20 -14.89
CA ALA A 268 15.42 11.91 -13.83
C ALA A 268 16.11 10.91 -12.87
N GLY A 269 17.29 11.26 -12.36
CA GLY A 269 17.88 10.55 -11.23
C GLY A 269 17.07 10.76 -9.95
N GLY A 270 17.03 9.78 -9.10
CA GLY A 270 16.40 9.87 -7.78
C GLY A 270 17.22 10.74 -6.82
N ALA A 271 16.56 11.42 -5.89
CA ALA A 271 17.26 12.16 -4.82
C ALA A 271 17.94 11.19 -3.83
N GLY A 272 19.12 11.53 -3.35
CA GLY A 272 19.67 10.97 -2.12
C GLY A 272 19.03 11.63 -0.90
N ALA A 273 19.08 10.99 0.26
CA ALA A 273 18.53 11.56 1.49
C ALA A 273 19.64 12.10 2.42
N ALA A 274 19.28 13.01 3.33
CA ALA A 274 20.17 13.53 4.36
C ALA A 274 20.68 12.39 5.27
N GLY A 275 21.88 12.56 5.79
CA GLY A 275 22.42 11.70 6.84
C GLY A 275 21.64 11.88 8.16
N LEU A 276 21.93 11.02 9.11
CA LEU A 276 21.41 11.19 10.47
C LEU A 276 22.00 12.45 11.12
N PRO A 277 21.20 13.22 11.90
CA PRO A 277 21.76 14.30 12.69
C PRO A 277 22.75 13.74 13.73
N GLY A 278 23.79 14.51 14.02
CA GLY A 278 24.72 14.16 15.08
C GLY A 278 24.06 14.02 16.44
N ALA A 279 24.63 13.20 17.31
CA ALA A 279 24.12 13.08 18.68
C ALA A 279 24.42 14.35 19.47
N ALA A 280 23.47 14.84 20.28
CA ALA A 280 23.70 15.96 21.18
C ALA A 280 24.78 15.62 22.22
N GLY A 281 25.69 16.57 22.48
CA GLY A 281 26.68 16.39 23.52
C GLY A 281 26.07 16.26 24.92
N LEU A 282 26.63 15.40 25.76
CA LEU A 282 26.18 15.20 27.13
C LEU A 282 26.95 16.13 28.06
N ASN A 283 26.31 16.74 29.06
CA ASN A 283 26.91 17.55 30.12
C ASN A 283 27.78 18.75 29.62
N GLY A 284 27.36 19.42 28.54
CA GLY A 284 28.09 20.58 28.00
C GLY A 284 29.30 20.22 27.13
N GLY A 285 29.46 18.95 26.77
CA GLY A 285 30.42 18.52 25.75
C GLY A 285 29.88 18.77 24.33
N ASP A 286 30.79 18.82 23.36
CA ASP A 286 30.41 18.92 21.93
C ASP A 286 29.64 17.69 21.47
N GLY A 287 28.61 17.90 20.65
CA GLY A 287 27.88 16.83 19.99
C GLY A 287 28.73 16.11 18.92
N SER A 288 28.35 14.92 18.51
CA SER A 288 29.00 14.25 17.36
C SER A 288 28.56 14.89 16.05
N ASP A 289 29.43 14.87 15.04
CA ASP A 289 29.07 15.28 13.67
C ASP A 289 27.89 14.42 13.13
N GLY A 290 27.04 15.05 12.33
CA GLY A 290 25.99 14.35 11.60
C GLY A 290 26.55 13.43 10.52
N GLY A 291 25.77 12.40 10.16
CA GLY A 291 26.12 11.51 9.04
C GLY A 291 26.08 12.25 7.69
N ASN A 292 26.91 11.85 6.74
CA ASN A 292 26.88 12.40 5.39
C ASN A 292 25.56 12.04 4.68
N GLY A 293 25.02 13.00 3.93
CA GLY A 293 23.90 12.74 3.03
C GLY A 293 24.29 11.83 1.86
N GLY A 294 23.32 11.05 1.36
CA GLY A 294 23.50 10.23 0.16
C GLY A 294 23.52 11.07 -1.12
N THR A 295 24.30 10.62 -2.10
CA THR A 295 24.33 11.27 -3.42
C THR A 295 23.04 11.01 -4.20
N GLY A 296 22.64 11.97 -5.05
CA GLY A 296 21.58 11.75 -6.02
C GLY A 296 22.04 10.79 -7.13
N GLY A 297 21.06 10.07 -7.73
CA GLY A 297 21.32 9.24 -8.90
C GLY A 297 21.54 10.05 -10.17
N ASN A 298 22.23 9.45 -11.14
CA ASN A 298 22.43 10.07 -12.44
C ASN A 298 21.13 10.10 -13.25
N GLY A 299 20.95 11.12 -14.06
CA GLY A 299 19.89 11.14 -15.07
C GLY A 299 20.19 10.15 -16.21
N GLY A 300 19.13 9.60 -16.82
CA GLY A 300 19.22 8.75 -18.00
C GLY A 300 19.54 9.53 -19.27
N ARG A 301 19.98 8.84 -20.31
CA ARG A 301 20.29 9.45 -21.63
C ARG A 301 18.99 9.86 -22.33
N GLY A 302 19.04 11.01 -22.98
CA GLY A 302 17.97 11.46 -23.87
C GLY A 302 17.98 10.71 -25.20
N GLY A 303 16.90 10.89 -25.98
CA GLY A 303 16.72 10.25 -27.27
C GLY A 303 17.78 10.63 -28.31
N LEU A 304 18.12 9.66 -29.15
CA LEU A 304 19.25 9.75 -30.11
C LEU A 304 18.96 10.67 -31.31
N LEU A 305 17.70 10.74 -31.78
CA LEU A 305 17.33 11.42 -33.04
C LEU A 305 16.64 12.76 -32.88
N VAL A 306 16.11 13.09 -31.71
CA VAL A 306 15.57 14.45 -31.43
C VAL A 306 16.61 15.16 -30.60
N GLY A 307 17.23 16.18 -31.12
CA GLY A 307 18.32 16.96 -30.54
C GLY A 307 18.28 17.05 -29.04
N GLY A 308 18.93 16.10 -28.39
CA GLY A 308 19.10 15.99 -26.97
C GLY A 308 17.85 16.23 -26.14
N GLY A 309 16.93 15.26 -26.08
CA GLY A 309 16.10 15.19 -24.88
C GLY A 309 17.05 15.33 -23.69
N ALA A 310 16.85 16.32 -22.82
CA ALA A 310 17.73 16.54 -21.67
C ALA A 310 17.84 15.23 -20.90
N GLY A 311 19.06 14.77 -20.64
CA GLY A 311 19.28 13.69 -19.67
C GLY A 311 18.55 14.04 -18.38
N GLY A 312 18.02 13.06 -17.66
CA GLY A 312 17.35 13.31 -16.37
C GLY A 312 18.30 14.06 -15.42
N ALA A 313 17.77 14.97 -14.65
CA ALA A 313 18.54 15.66 -13.59
C ALA A 313 19.00 14.64 -12.54
N GLY A 314 20.26 14.72 -12.12
CA GLY A 314 20.74 13.98 -10.96
C GLY A 314 19.95 14.42 -9.69
N GLY A 315 19.79 13.50 -8.73
CA GLY A 315 19.24 13.82 -7.43
C GLY A 315 20.12 14.83 -6.69
N LEU A 316 19.51 15.69 -5.92
CA LEU A 316 20.24 16.66 -5.09
C LEU A 316 20.94 15.90 -3.95
N LEU A 317 22.15 16.36 -3.59
CA LEU A 317 22.75 16.01 -2.31
C LEU A 317 21.80 16.51 -1.23
N ALA A 318 21.28 15.61 -0.41
CA ALA A 318 20.57 16.02 0.80
C ALA A 318 21.63 16.61 1.73
N GLY A 319 21.53 17.91 2.00
CA GLY A 319 22.51 18.69 2.72
C GLY A 319 22.89 18.13 4.09
N ALA A 320 24.07 18.50 4.52
CA ALA A 320 24.60 18.30 5.86
C ALA A 320 23.67 18.86 6.94
#